data_722078e44a3151506031edf80722c089
#
_entry.id   722078e44a3151506031edf80722c089
#
_cell.length_a   1.000
_cell.length_b   1.000
_cell.length_c   1.000
_cell.angle_alpha   90.00
_cell.angle_beta   90.00
_cell.angle_gamma   90.00
#
_symmetry.space_group_name_H-M   'P 1'
#
loop_
_entity.id
_entity.type
_entity.pdbx_description
1 polymer ?
#
loop_
_entity_poly.entity_id
_entity_poly.type
_entity_poly.pdbx_seq_one_letter_code
_entity_poly.pdbx_strand_id
1 'polypeptide(L)'
;DITPTQLLEKSCSRDLFGNPPFIVLDVSDAGRMDLSSFIEKMEKIPKDTTLIILSEKELPKSNIFIKNIKNLKAKLNLNEIAPQSNIFNFVDAVFYKQREKAYQELSKLLKDDVSPFEIFSMLNYGLRTVASAKFESPSYQKMSDFVKRKAYSQSKLFSKEQIAELFEKLRKIDVESKLSEIDEDLLIPTTIETVLNS
;
A
#
# COMPACT_ATOMS: atom_id res chain seq x y z
N ASP A 1 8.80 23.62 8.16
CA ASP A 1 7.49 24.24 8.44
C ASP A 1 7.44 25.62 7.81
N ILE A 2 6.34 25.97 7.16
CA ILE A 2 6.09 27.27 6.55
C ILE A 2 5.00 28.01 7.33
N THR A 3 5.19 29.32 7.57
CA THR A 3 4.16 30.17 8.18
C THR A 3 3.21 30.73 7.11
N PRO A 4 1.96 31.13 7.48
CA PRO A 4 1.04 31.76 6.54
C PRO A 4 1.60 33.03 5.88
N THR A 5 2.39 33.82 6.61
CA THR A 5 3.05 35.02 6.08
C THR A 5 4.12 34.67 5.06
N GLN A 6 4.96 33.67 5.35
CA GLN A 6 5.96 33.18 4.40
C GLN A 6 5.34 32.60 3.12
N LEU A 7 4.20 31.92 3.24
CA LEU A 7 3.46 31.45 2.06
C LEU A 7 3.04 32.63 1.19
N LEU A 8 2.47 33.68 1.77
CA LEU A 8 2.05 34.87 1.03
C LEU A 8 3.26 35.58 0.38
N GLU A 9 4.36 35.78 1.12
CA GLU A 9 5.57 36.42 0.61
C GLU A 9 6.13 35.63 -0.59
N LYS A 10 6.24 34.32 -0.48
CA LYS A 10 6.69 33.48 -1.58
C LYS A 10 5.72 33.51 -2.77
N SER A 11 4.42 33.63 -2.51
CA SER A 11 3.39 33.71 -3.56
C SER A 11 3.40 35.05 -4.30
N CYS A 12 3.91 36.08 -3.70
CA CYS A 12 4.05 37.41 -4.32
C CYS A 12 5.44 37.62 -4.96
N SER A 13 6.41 36.75 -4.69
CA SER A 13 7.74 36.85 -5.29
C SER A 13 7.68 36.51 -6.78
N ARG A 14 8.60 37.08 -7.55
CA ARG A 14 8.79 36.76 -8.96
C ARG A 14 10.23 36.37 -9.20
N ASP A 15 10.45 35.54 -10.22
CA ASP A 15 11.80 35.22 -10.64
C ASP A 15 12.50 36.43 -11.33
N LEU A 16 13.76 36.28 -11.71
CA LEU A 16 14.54 37.33 -12.37
C LEU A 16 13.94 37.77 -13.72
N PHE A 17 13.05 36.98 -14.30
CA PHE A 17 12.40 37.23 -15.58
C PHE A 17 10.96 37.72 -15.41
N GLY A 18 10.49 37.95 -14.16
CA GLY A 18 9.16 38.41 -13.84
C GLY A 18 8.07 37.35 -13.86
N ASN A 19 8.42 36.07 -13.99
CA ASN A 19 7.43 34.99 -13.98
C ASN A 19 6.82 34.80 -12.58
N PRO A 20 5.51 34.44 -12.53
CA PRO A 20 4.84 34.13 -11.27
C PRO A 20 5.34 32.80 -10.69
N PRO A 21 5.33 32.66 -9.37
CA PRO A 21 5.78 31.45 -8.71
C PRO A 21 4.80 30.28 -8.89
N PHE A 22 5.36 29.07 -8.91
CA PHE A 22 4.64 27.81 -8.78
C PHE A 22 4.96 27.22 -7.41
N ILE A 23 3.95 27.06 -6.56
CA ILE A 23 4.13 26.64 -5.16
C ILE A 23 3.34 25.37 -4.89
N VAL A 24 4.00 24.39 -4.26
CA VAL A 24 3.35 23.20 -3.71
C VAL A 24 3.40 23.29 -2.18
N LEU A 25 2.24 23.27 -1.56
CA LEU A 25 2.07 23.22 -0.11
C LEU A 25 1.60 21.81 0.27
N ASP A 26 2.51 21.03 0.85
CA ASP A 26 2.17 19.72 1.39
C ASP A 26 1.58 19.87 2.79
N VAL A 27 0.35 19.35 2.98
CA VAL A 27 -0.38 19.37 4.25
C VAL A 27 -0.61 17.97 4.82
N SER A 28 0.08 16.95 4.30
CA SER A 28 -0.06 15.55 4.73
C SER A 28 0.16 15.36 6.23
N ASP A 29 1.14 16.07 6.80
CA ASP A 29 1.52 16.01 8.21
C ASP A 29 0.96 17.17 9.06
N ALA A 30 0.08 18.00 8.49
CA ALA A 30 -0.43 19.19 9.21
C ALA A 30 -1.24 18.84 10.48
N GLY A 31 -1.67 17.60 10.64
CA GLY A 31 -2.31 17.07 11.84
C GLY A 31 -3.52 17.89 12.28
N ARG A 32 -3.52 18.36 13.54
CA ARG A 32 -4.56 19.23 14.14
C ARG A 32 -4.19 20.72 14.12
N MET A 33 -3.25 21.12 13.27
CA MET A 33 -2.82 22.50 13.17
C MET A 33 -4.00 23.41 12.76
N ASP A 34 -4.11 24.58 13.38
CA ASP A 34 -5.09 25.57 12.94
C ASP A 34 -4.62 26.23 11.63
N LEU A 35 -5.28 25.85 10.56
CA LEU A 35 -4.97 26.31 9.21
C LEU A 35 -5.81 27.54 8.80
N SER A 36 -6.59 28.14 9.71
CA SER A 36 -7.46 29.26 9.41
C SER A 36 -6.69 30.48 8.89
N SER A 37 -5.54 30.77 9.49
CA SER A 37 -4.66 31.87 9.08
C SER A 37 -4.06 31.68 7.67
N PHE A 38 -3.95 30.43 7.20
CA PHE A 38 -3.53 30.17 5.83
C PHE A 38 -4.59 30.57 4.81
N ILE A 39 -5.88 30.32 5.11
CA ILE A 39 -6.99 30.70 4.22
C ILE A 39 -7.02 32.18 3.98
N GLU A 40 -6.92 33.00 5.06
CA GLU A 40 -6.91 34.48 4.95
C GLU A 40 -5.77 35.02 4.07
N LYS A 41 -4.59 34.35 4.15
CA LYS A 41 -3.43 34.71 3.33
C LYS A 41 -3.59 34.23 1.90
N MET A 42 -4.17 33.03 1.68
CA MET A 42 -4.43 32.49 0.34
C MET A 42 -5.38 33.37 -0.48
N GLU A 43 -6.36 33.99 0.13
CA GLU A 43 -7.26 34.95 -0.55
C GLU A 43 -6.53 36.17 -1.14
N LYS A 44 -5.33 36.50 -0.62
CA LYS A 44 -4.49 37.62 -1.04
C LYS A 44 -3.43 37.25 -2.07
N ILE A 45 -3.32 35.96 -2.44
CA ILE A 45 -2.35 35.50 -3.43
C ILE A 45 -2.70 36.08 -4.82
N PRO A 46 -1.71 36.55 -5.57
CA PRO A 46 -1.90 37.02 -6.94
C PRO A 46 -2.55 35.96 -7.83
N LYS A 47 -3.43 36.38 -8.75
CA LYS A 47 -4.21 35.48 -9.61
C LYS A 47 -3.36 34.67 -10.60
N ASP A 48 -2.18 35.16 -10.91
CA ASP A 48 -1.22 34.54 -11.81
C ASP A 48 -0.29 33.54 -11.10
N THR A 49 -0.28 33.51 -9.77
CA THR A 49 0.42 32.51 -8.97
C THR A 49 -0.32 31.18 -8.98
N THR A 50 0.40 30.11 -9.25
CA THR A 50 -0.13 28.74 -9.13
C THR A 50 0.22 28.17 -7.76
N LEU A 51 -0.80 27.90 -6.92
CA LEU A 51 -0.66 27.21 -5.65
C LEU A 51 -1.36 25.86 -5.71
N ILE A 52 -0.62 24.79 -5.44
CA ILE A 52 -1.14 23.44 -5.28
C ILE A 52 -1.06 23.05 -3.81
N ILE A 53 -2.19 22.62 -3.24
CA ILE A 53 -2.25 22.01 -1.91
C ILE A 53 -2.27 20.51 -2.10
N LEU A 54 -1.25 19.83 -1.61
CA LEU A 54 -1.09 18.38 -1.68
C LEU A 54 -1.44 17.74 -0.34
N SER A 55 -2.15 16.62 -0.37
CA SER A 55 -2.36 15.77 0.78
C SER A 55 -2.31 14.31 0.34
N GLU A 56 -1.55 13.47 1.05
CA GLU A 56 -1.48 12.03 0.79
C GLU A 56 -2.79 11.30 1.14
N LYS A 57 -3.59 11.88 2.02
CA LYS A 57 -4.87 11.30 2.45
C LYS A 57 -6.02 12.19 2.02
N GLU A 58 -7.17 11.58 1.77
CA GLU A 58 -8.40 12.32 1.55
C GLU A 58 -8.68 13.23 2.75
N LEU A 59 -8.81 14.54 2.49
CA LEU A 59 -9.13 15.50 3.52
C LEU A 59 -10.63 15.39 3.85
N PRO A 60 -10.99 15.28 5.14
CA PRO A 60 -12.40 15.17 5.53
C PRO A 60 -13.17 16.42 5.13
N LYS A 61 -14.48 16.30 4.87
CA LYS A 61 -15.37 17.42 4.52
C LYS A 61 -15.35 18.56 5.55
N SER A 62 -14.97 18.26 6.79
CA SER A 62 -14.78 19.24 7.87
C SER A 62 -13.48 20.05 7.76
N ASN A 63 -12.53 19.61 6.91
CA ASN A 63 -11.25 20.30 6.74
C ASN A 63 -11.47 21.72 6.18
N ILE A 64 -10.67 22.67 6.66
CA ILE A 64 -10.83 24.07 6.33
C ILE A 64 -10.59 24.36 4.85
N PHE A 65 -9.65 23.69 4.21
CA PHE A 65 -9.40 23.84 2.77
C PHE A 65 -10.61 23.37 1.95
N ILE A 66 -11.20 22.21 2.33
CA ILE A 66 -12.39 21.68 1.65
C ILE A 66 -13.58 22.61 1.80
N LYS A 67 -13.80 23.19 3.00
CA LYS A 67 -14.88 24.16 3.25
C LYS A 67 -14.72 25.44 2.43
N ASN A 68 -13.48 25.87 2.17
CA ASN A 68 -13.19 27.13 1.50
C ASN A 68 -12.86 26.99 0.01
N ILE A 69 -13.02 25.81 -0.60
CA ILE A 69 -12.74 25.58 -2.03
C ILE A 69 -13.42 26.64 -2.92
N LYS A 70 -14.70 26.94 -2.66
CA LYS A 70 -15.46 27.91 -3.45
C LYS A 70 -14.92 29.33 -3.27
N ASN A 71 -14.61 29.73 -2.04
CA ASN A 71 -14.08 31.05 -1.73
C ASN A 71 -12.71 31.27 -2.37
N LEU A 72 -11.87 30.28 -2.31
CA LEU A 72 -10.54 30.28 -2.90
C LEU A 72 -10.57 30.05 -4.43
N LYS A 73 -11.76 29.78 -5.02
CA LYS A 73 -11.90 29.41 -6.44
C LYS A 73 -10.98 28.25 -6.84
N ALA A 74 -10.71 27.35 -5.89
CA ALA A 74 -9.82 26.24 -6.09
C ALA A 74 -10.51 25.09 -6.82
N LYS A 75 -9.72 24.31 -7.57
CA LYS A 75 -10.16 23.05 -8.20
C LYS A 75 -9.72 21.89 -7.32
N LEU A 76 -10.65 21.02 -6.96
CA LEU A 76 -10.35 19.77 -6.27
C LEU A 76 -10.07 18.68 -7.29
N ASN A 77 -8.89 18.11 -7.24
CA ASN A 77 -8.55 16.90 -7.98
C ASN A 77 -8.39 15.76 -6.96
N LEU A 78 -9.30 14.82 -6.99
CA LEU A 78 -9.16 13.57 -6.25
C LEU A 78 -8.44 12.60 -7.21
N ASN A 79 -7.17 12.42 -6.98
CA ASN A 79 -6.43 11.32 -7.58
C ASN A 79 -6.69 10.11 -6.67
N GLU A 80 -7.69 9.32 -6.98
CA GLU A 80 -7.82 8.02 -6.37
C GLU A 80 -6.55 7.24 -6.74
N ILE A 81 -5.68 7.06 -5.76
CA ILE A 81 -4.70 5.98 -5.84
C ILE A 81 -5.56 4.74 -5.92
N ALA A 82 -5.61 4.11 -7.10
CA ALA A 82 -6.25 2.82 -7.24
C ALA A 82 -5.79 1.96 -6.05
N PRO A 83 -6.70 1.26 -5.36
CA PRO A 83 -6.34 0.53 -4.16
C PRO A 83 -5.12 -0.32 -4.50
N GLN A 84 -3.97 0.04 -3.92
CA GLN A 84 -2.72 -0.68 -4.14
C GLN A 84 -3.03 -2.15 -3.87
N SER A 85 -2.64 -2.98 -4.81
CA SER A 85 -2.77 -4.42 -4.65
C SER A 85 -2.18 -4.80 -3.31
N ASN A 86 -2.99 -5.41 -2.46
CA ASN A 86 -2.54 -5.78 -1.13
C ASN A 86 -2.02 -7.21 -1.17
N ILE A 87 -0.71 -7.37 -1.20
CA ILE A 87 -0.05 -8.68 -1.24
C ILE A 87 -0.50 -9.60 -0.08
N PHE A 88 -0.89 -9.03 1.07
CA PHE A 88 -1.43 -9.82 2.17
C PHE A 88 -2.82 -10.40 1.86
N ASN A 89 -3.67 -9.69 1.09
CA ASN A 89 -4.96 -10.22 0.65
C ASN A 89 -4.77 -11.42 -0.28
N PHE A 90 -3.77 -11.34 -1.14
CA PHE A 90 -3.38 -12.45 -2.01
C PHE A 90 -2.91 -13.66 -1.20
N VAL A 91 -1.93 -13.47 -0.30
CA VAL A 91 -1.42 -14.54 0.57
C VAL A 91 -2.54 -15.17 1.38
N ASP A 92 -3.44 -14.36 1.94
CA ASP A 92 -4.59 -14.85 2.68
C ASP A 92 -5.52 -15.70 1.81
N ALA A 93 -5.82 -15.27 0.60
CA ALA A 93 -6.66 -16.02 -0.33
C ALA A 93 -6.05 -17.40 -0.65
N VAL A 94 -4.73 -17.46 -0.85
CA VAL A 94 -4.02 -18.73 -1.10
C VAL A 94 -4.11 -19.68 0.11
N PHE A 95 -3.79 -19.20 1.32
CA PHE A 95 -3.80 -20.05 2.52
C PHE A 95 -5.19 -20.32 3.11
N TYR A 96 -6.22 -19.57 2.68
CA TYR A 96 -7.62 -19.95 2.88
C TYR A 96 -8.18 -20.86 1.77
N LYS A 97 -7.35 -21.30 0.81
CA LYS A 97 -7.72 -22.14 -0.34
C LYS A 97 -8.83 -21.52 -1.21
N GLN A 98 -8.89 -20.20 -1.29
CA GLN A 98 -9.85 -19.44 -2.09
C GLN A 98 -9.31 -19.19 -3.51
N ARG A 99 -9.34 -20.22 -4.38
CA ARG A 99 -8.72 -20.20 -5.71
C ARG A 99 -9.08 -18.96 -6.55
N GLU A 100 -10.35 -18.69 -6.76
CA GLU A 100 -10.78 -17.57 -7.59
C GLU A 100 -10.25 -16.22 -7.07
N LYS A 101 -10.35 -16.02 -5.75
CA LYS A 101 -9.86 -14.82 -5.10
C LYS A 101 -8.35 -14.70 -5.19
N ALA A 102 -7.61 -15.81 -5.03
CA ALA A 102 -6.16 -15.81 -5.18
C ALA A 102 -5.73 -15.31 -6.56
N TYR A 103 -6.36 -15.80 -7.63
CA TYR A 103 -6.05 -15.35 -8.99
C TYR A 103 -6.53 -13.92 -9.29
N GLN A 104 -7.64 -13.47 -8.70
CA GLN A 104 -8.08 -12.08 -8.79
C GLN A 104 -7.07 -11.12 -8.13
N GLU A 105 -6.61 -11.45 -6.93
CA GLU A 105 -5.60 -10.64 -6.23
C GLU A 105 -4.23 -10.71 -6.94
N LEU A 106 -3.82 -11.87 -7.46
CA LEU A 106 -2.62 -11.99 -8.30
C LEU A 106 -2.68 -11.05 -9.51
N SER A 107 -3.82 -11.03 -10.23
CA SER A 107 -3.99 -10.15 -11.40
C SER A 107 -3.81 -8.67 -11.05
N LYS A 108 -4.19 -8.24 -9.84
CA LYS A 108 -3.97 -6.87 -9.37
C LYS A 108 -2.49 -6.62 -9.09
N LEU A 109 -1.81 -7.56 -8.40
CA LEU A 109 -0.38 -7.46 -8.10
C LEU A 109 0.46 -7.33 -9.37
N LEU A 110 0.16 -8.15 -10.39
CA LEU A 110 0.87 -8.10 -11.67
C LEU A 110 0.59 -6.80 -12.46
N LYS A 111 -0.61 -6.22 -12.34
CA LYS A 111 -0.92 -4.90 -12.93
C LYS A 111 -0.20 -3.75 -12.25
N ASP A 112 0.12 -3.91 -10.97
CA ASP A 112 0.87 -2.94 -10.17
C ASP A 112 2.39 -3.21 -10.24
N ASP A 113 2.83 -4.03 -11.22
CA ASP A 113 4.24 -4.38 -11.49
C ASP A 113 4.97 -4.98 -10.27
N VAL A 114 4.26 -5.67 -9.37
CA VAL A 114 4.89 -6.36 -8.23
C VAL A 114 5.67 -7.56 -8.72
N SER A 115 6.95 -7.64 -8.37
CA SER A 115 7.85 -8.70 -8.82
C SER A 115 7.36 -10.10 -8.42
N PRO A 116 7.39 -11.11 -9.31
CA PRO A 116 7.08 -12.50 -8.98
C PRO A 116 7.90 -13.03 -7.81
N PHE A 117 9.17 -12.65 -7.68
CA PHE A 117 10.03 -13.07 -6.55
C PHE A 117 9.58 -12.44 -5.22
N GLU A 118 9.06 -11.21 -5.23
CA GLU A 118 8.47 -10.59 -4.03
C GLU A 118 7.21 -11.35 -3.62
N ILE A 119 6.33 -11.65 -4.58
CA ILE A 119 5.10 -12.43 -4.35
C ILE A 119 5.45 -13.82 -3.80
N PHE A 120 6.43 -14.51 -4.38
CA PHE A 120 6.91 -15.80 -3.91
C PHE A 120 7.46 -15.75 -2.48
N SER A 121 8.26 -14.71 -2.17
CA SER A 121 8.78 -14.49 -0.82
C SER A 121 7.66 -14.31 0.21
N MET A 122 6.58 -13.62 -0.15
CA MET A 122 5.42 -13.43 0.71
C MET A 122 4.58 -14.70 0.87
N LEU A 123 4.49 -15.57 -0.13
CA LEU A 123 3.90 -16.90 0.02
C LEU A 123 4.72 -17.78 0.99
N ASN A 124 6.04 -17.75 0.89
CA ASN A 124 6.92 -18.41 1.87
C ASN A 124 6.74 -17.86 3.30
N TYR A 125 6.59 -16.55 3.45
CA TYR A 125 6.25 -15.93 4.73
C TYR A 125 4.89 -16.43 5.25
N GLY A 126 3.88 -16.51 4.39
CA GLY A 126 2.56 -17.05 4.70
C GLY A 126 2.64 -18.50 5.21
N LEU A 127 3.37 -19.38 4.50
CA LEU A 127 3.58 -20.75 4.91
C LEU A 127 4.24 -20.86 6.30
N ARG A 128 5.29 -20.08 6.55
CA ARG A 128 5.94 -20.02 7.87
C ARG A 128 4.98 -19.57 8.97
N THR A 129 4.13 -18.60 8.67
CA THR A 129 3.13 -18.09 9.61
C THR A 129 2.09 -19.16 9.96
N VAL A 130 1.56 -19.86 8.95
CA VAL A 130 0.62 -20.97 9.12
C VAL A 130 1.27 -22.14 9.88
N ALA A 131 2.50 -22.50 9.54
CA ALA A 131 3.27 -23.53 10.24
C ALA A 131 3.51 -23.15 11.70
N SER A 132 3.87 -21.90 11.97
CA SER A 132 4.08 -21.40 13.33
C SER A 132 2.84 -21.58 14.20
N ALA A 133 1.65 -21.37 13.66
CA ALA A 133 0.39 -21.59 14.36
C ALA A 133 0.08 -23.09 14.52
N LYS A 134 0.34 -23.89 13.48
CA LYS A 134 0.07 -25.34 13.50
C LYS A 134 0.92 -26.11 14.52
N PHE A 135 2.18 -25.68 14.66
CA PHE A 135 3.17 -26.33 15.55
C PHE A 135 3.33 -25.56 16.89
N GLU A 136 2.52 -24.51 17.12
CA GLU A 136 2.56 -23.69 18.34
C GLU A 136 3.97 -23.19 18.69
N SER A 137 4.71 -22.77 17.68
CA SER A 137 6.11 -22.38 17.83
C SER A 137 6.30 -21.12 18.70
N PRO A 138 7.50 -20.89 19.28
CA PRO A 138 7.78 -19.67 20.04
C PRO A 138 7.56 -18.39 19.23
N SER A 139 7.74 -18.43 17.90
CA SER A 139 7.47 -17.30 17.01
C SER A 139 5.98 -16.97 16.92
N TYR A 140 5.08 -17.97 16.97
CA TYR A 140 3.65 -17.76 17.02
C TYR A 140 3.24 -16.96 18.27
N GLN A 141 3.85 -17.25 19.43
CA GLN A 141 3.55 -16.53 20.68
C GLN A 141 3.89 -15.03 20.62
N LYS A 142 4.84 -14.64 19.77
CA LYS A 142 5.28 -13.24 19.60
C LYS A 142 4.47 -12.46 18.57
N MET A 143 3.58 -13.10 17.83
CA MET A 143 2.74 -12.43 16.83
C MET A 143 1.66 -11.57 17.50
N SER A 144 1.18 -10.55 16.80
CA SER A 144 0.02 -9.77 17.25
C SER A 144 -1.25 -10.63 17.24
N ASP A 145 -2.24 -10.28 18.08
CA ASP A 145 -3.48 -11.06 18.23
C ASP A 145 -4.25 -11.20 16.91
N PHE A 146 -4.20 -10.19 16.06
CA PHE A 146 -4.81 -10.25 14.72
C PHE A 146 -4.16 -11.34 13.86
N VAL A 147 -2.81 -11.34 13.79
CA VAL A 147 -2.05 -12.32 13.01
C VAL A 147 -2.21 -13.71 13.59
N LYS A 148 -2.19 -13.87 14.92
CA LYS A 148 -2.44 -15.16 15.61
C LYS A 148 -3.77 -15.77 15.21
N ARG A 149 -4.86 -15.01 15.31
CA ARG A 149 -6.21 -15.49 14.96
C ARG A 149 -6.28 -15.94 13.50
N LYS A 150 -5.70 -15.16 12.59
CA LYS A 150 -5.67 -15.46 11.16
C LYS A 150 -4.84 -16.73 10.88
N ALA A 151 -3.62 -16.79 11.36
CA ALA A 151 -2.73 -17.94 11.19
C ALA A 151 -3.33 -19.23 11.77
N TYR A 152 -3.96 -19.15 12.94
CA TYR A 152 -4.66 -20.28 13.53
C TYR A 152 -5.83 -20.76 12.65
N SER A 153 -6.63 -19.84 12.12
CA SER A 153 -7.74 -20.18 11.23
C SER A 153 -7.25 -20.86 9.95
N GLN A 154 -6.20 -20.32 9.32
CA GLN A 154 -5.57 -20.90 8.13
C GLN A 154 -4.95 -22.27 8.42
N SER A 155 -4.27 -22.42 9.57
CA SER A 155 -3.60 -23.68 9.94
C SER A 155 -4.56 -24.87 10.10
N LYS A 156 -5.85 -24.65 10.33
CA LYS A 156 -6.87 -25.70 10.39
C LYS A 156 -7.11 -26.38 9.03
N LEU A 157 -6.80 -25.69 7.94
CA LEU A 157 -7.01 -26.19 6.58
C LEU A 157 -5.90 -27.13 6.10
N PHE A 158 -4.85 -27.33 6.91
CA PHE A 158 -3.70 -28.16 6.57
C PHE A 158 -3.40 -29.16 7.70
N SER A 159 -2.98 -30.37 7.34
CA SER A 159 -2.37 -31.29 8.29
C SER A 159 -0.91 -30.90 8.56
N LYS A 160 -0.28 -31.51 9.57
CA LYS A 160 1.16 -31.31 9.85
C LYS A 160 2.04 -31.83 8.71
N GLU A 161 1.62 -32.96 8.15
CA GLU A 161 2.28 -33.62 7.03
C GLU A 161 2.21 -32.78 5.75
N GLN A 162 1.02 -32.21 5.46
CA GLN A 162 0.84 -31.30 4.32
C GLN A 162 1.71 -30.05 4.43
N ILE A 163 1.85 -29.47 5.62
CA ILE A 163 2.74 -28.33 5.83
C ILE A 163 4.19 -28.70 5.61
N ALA A 164 4.64 -29.86 6.11
CA ALA A 164 6.01 -30.34 5.89
C ALA A 164 6.28 -30.59 4.40
N GLU A 165 5.35 -31.22 3.70
CA GLU A 165 5.44 -31.44 2.24
C GLU A 165 5.46 -30.12 1.46
N LEU A 166 4.67 -29.12 1.87
CA LEU A 166 4.66 -27.79 1.26
C LEU A 166 6.02 -27.09 1.39
N PHE A 167 6.68 -27.18 2.54
CA PHE A 167 8.05 -26.66 2.69
C PHE A 167 9.02 -27.27 1.69
N GLU A 168 8.99 -28.59 1.49
CA GLU A 168 9.85 -29.26 0.53
C GLU A 168 9.52 -28.87 -0.92
N LYS A 169 8.23 -28.80 -1.28
CA LYS A 169 7.79 -28.37 -2.60
C LYS A 169 8.18 -26.94 -2.92
N LEU A 170 7.95 -26.00 -1.98
CA LEU A 170 8.30 -24.60 -2.17
C LEU A 170 9.83 -24.40 -2.22
N ARG A 171 10.57 -25.17 -1.42
CA ARG A 171 12.04 -25.18 -1.49
C ARG A 171 12.53 -25.63 -2.87
N LYS A 172 11.91 -26.67 -3.44
CA LYS A 172 12.25 -27.16 -4.78
C LYS A 172 11.96 -26.07 -5.84
N ILE A 173 10.79 -25.46 -5.81
CA ILE A 173 10.41 -24.35 -6.71
C ILE A 173 11.41 -23.18 -6.58
N ASP A 174 11.84 -22.82 -5.36
CA ASP A 174 12.84 -21.76 -5.12
C ASP A 174 14.18 -22.07 -5.79
N VAL A 175 14.64 -23.32 -5.70
CA VAL A 175 15.88 -23.75 -6.34
C VAL A 175 15.75 -23.75 -7.87
N GLU A 176 14.69 -24.34 -8.40
CA GLU A 176 14.42 -24.41 -9.85
C GLU A 176 14.28 -23.00 -10.47
N SER A 177 13.64 -22.06 -9.76
CA SER A 177 13.55 -20.68 -10.23
C SER A 177 14.90 -19.95 -10.27
N LYS A 178 15.78 -20.22 -9.30
CA LYS A 178 17.15 -19.65 -9.27
C LYS A 178 18.08 -20.25 -10.31
N LEU A 179 17.82 -21.47 -10.72
CA LEU A 179 18.56 -22.16 -11.78
C LEU A 179 17.98 -21.87 -13.18
N SER A 180 16.94 -21.03 -13.26
CA SER A 180 16.20 -20.73 -14.50
C SER A 180 15.59 -21.99 -15.15
N GLU A 181 15.23 -23.00 -14.35
CA GLU A 181 14.53 -24.21 -14.77
C GLU A 181 13.01 -24.02 -14.81
N ILE A 182 12.50 -22.96 -14.15
CA ILE A 182 11.11 -22.51 -14.22
C ILE A 182 11.08 -21.09 -14.80
N ASP A 183 10.24 -20.88 -15.80
CA ASP A 183 9.96 -19.55 -16.33
C ASP A 183 9.37 -18.64 -15.24
N GLU A 184 9.80 -17.38 -15.21
CA GLU A 184 9.37 -16.41 -14.21
C GLU A 184 7.84 -16.26 -14.17
N ASP A 185 7.18 -16.32 -15.34
CA ASP A 185 5.72 -16.23 -15.46
C ASP A 185 5.00 -17.44 -14.86
N LEU A 186 5.66 -18.59 -14.73
CA LEU A 186 5.12 -19.82 -14.17
C LEU A 186 5.41 -19.98 -12.68
N LEU A 187 6.32 -19.19 -12.13
CA LEU A 187 6.73 -19.27 -10.71
C LEU A 187 5.53 -19.16 -9.78
N ILE A 188 4.73 -18.12 -9.93
CA ILE A 188 3.61 -17.85 -9.01
C ILE A 188 2.42 -18.79 -9.28
N PRO A 189 1.95 -19.02 -10.51
CA PRO A 189 0.89 -19.99 -10.77
C PRO A 189 1.24 -21.40 -10.23
N THR A 190 2.47 -21.88 -10.45
CA THR A 190 2.93 -23.18 -9.93
C THR A 190 2.89 -23.23 -8.41
N THR A 191 3.33 -22.15 -7.75
CA THR A 191 3.32 -22.05 -6.29
C THR A 191 1.89 -22.03 -5.73
N ILE A 192 0.99 -21.26 -6.33
CA ILE A 192 -0.43 -21.21 -5.95
C ILE A 192 -1.05 -22.61 -6.02
N GLU A 193 -0.91 -23.29 -7.18
CA GLU A 193 -1.49 -24.62 -7.37
C GLU A 193 -0.90 -25.65 -6.40
N THR A 194 0.39 -25.54 -6.08
CA THR A 194 1.03 -26.38 -5.08
C THR A 194 0.39 -26.24 -3.70
N VAL A 195 0.06 -25.02 -3.28
CA VAL A 195 -0.61 -24.77 -1.99
C VAL A 195 -2.09 -25.15 -2.01
N LEU A 196 -2.80 -24.85 -3.09
CA LEU A 196 -4.23 -25.11 -3.19
C LEU A 196 -4.56 -26.61 -3.24
N ASN A 197 -3.68 -27.42 -3.83
CA ASN A 197 -3.87 -28.86 -4.02
C ASN A 197 -3.23 -29.72 -2.92
N SER A 198 -2.71 -29.07 -1.86
CA SER A 198 -2.12 -29.75 -0.70
C SER A 198 -3.15 -30.24 0.30
#